data_0c8d51923d9ecfa794e975610d97dac0
#
_entry.id   0c8d51923d9ecfa794e975610d97dac0
#
_cell.length_a   1.000
_cell.length_b   1.000
_cell.length_c   1.000
_cell.angle_alpha   90.00
_cell.angle_beta   90.00
_cell.angle_gamma   90.00
#
_symmetry.space_group_name_H-M   'P 1'
#
loop_
_entity.id
_entity.type
_entity.pdbx_description
1 polymer ?
#
loop_
_entity_poly.entity_id
_entity_poly.type
_entity_poly.pdbx_seq_one_letter_code
_entity_poly.pdbx_strand_id
1 'polypeptide(L)'
;MYEDIPMNEVELRIRAWLSPEAVKDFDDMYYCRVLGAGNNIRLIGKMYADLSATAKKSGWKASELIDRVEAINEYFIKKRGASSYAIIAAIRIMTGRIGDMRSSKLESVCDALDNAYKSYTSVSDVWNQKIRDNLWNVICHMEKVLLFDYSSTVNAVMEVAREHGKQLEVFIPESRILDGGHGYVRNGVQMGHKVYYFPDAGIAQFVERADAAFIGAETILPNGSVANTVGSDVTAISCQYYRKPLYVPTQLIKLDPRGFDGFERRGLNEDASSYFGLQLEKELRDAADMSLLGLVTVPAQLVTAFVTEEGVVPANSMYQVARAYMDRMEKIL
;
A
#
# COMPACT_ATOMS: atom_id res chain seq x y z
N MET A 1 4.69 1.43 20.76
CA MET A 1 5.79 2.38 20.47
C MET A 1 5.32 3.76 20.00
N TYR A 2 4.10 3.94 19.50
CA TYR A 2 3.57 5.26 19.09
C TYR A 2 2.54 5.84 20.07
N GLU A 3 2.19 5.10 21.13
CA GLU A 3 1.10 5.48 22.07
C GLU A 3 1.47 6.61 23.04
N ASP A 4 2.75 6.93 23.20
CA ASP A 4 3.25 7.94 24.11
C ASP A 4 3.56 9.31 23.45
N ILE A 5 3.30 9.46 22.14
CA ILE A 5 3.51 10.71 21.44
C ILE A 5 2.28 11.61 21.68
N PRO A 6 2.41 12.77 22.39
CA PRO A 6 1.29 13.65 22.64
C PRO A 6 0.82 14.30 21.31
N MET A 7 -0.49 14.34 21.11
CA MET A 7 -1.11 15.02 19.98
C MET A 7 -0.88 16.53 20.08
N ASN A 8 -0.56 17.14 18.94
CA ASN A 8 -0.47 18.60 18.83
C ASN A 8 -1.86 19.25 18.66
N GLU A 9 -1.92 20.58 18.63
CA GLU A 9 -3.18 21.34 18.54
C GLU A 9 -3.99 21.01 17.27
N VAL A 10 -3.33 20.72 16.14
CA VAL A 10 -4.01 20.37 14.88
C VAL A 10 -4.71 19.01 15.02
N GLU A 11 -4.02 18.04 15.60
CA GLU A 11 -4.54 16.68 15.83
C GLU A 11 -5.72 16.69 16.79
N LEU A 12 -5.60 17.42 17.90
CA LEU A 12 -6.69 17.60 18.87
C LEU A 12 -7.90 18.29 18.24
N ARG A 13 -7.68 19.30 17.38
CA ARG A 13 -8.73 20.01 16.67
C ARG A 13 -9.46 19.11 15.67
N ILE A 14 -8.74 18.28 14.90
CA ILE A 14 -9.35 17.32 13.97
C ILE A 14 -10.21 16.34 14.75
N ARG A 15 -9.69 15.75 15.83
CA ARG A 15 -10.46 14.84 16.69
C ARG A 15 -11.77 15.44 17.20
N ALA A 16 -11.77 16.74 17.55
CA ALA A 16 -12.95 17.43 18.05
C ALA A 16 -14.08 17.59 17.02
N TRP A 17 -13.80 17.44 15.72
CA TRP A 17 -14.82 17.47 14.67
C TRP A 17 -15.46 16.12 14.38
N LEU A 18 -14.83 15.04 14.79
CA LEU A 18 -15.20 13.67 14.47
C LEU A 18 -16.08 13.07 15.57
N SER A 19 -16.98 12.17 15.18
CA SER A 19 -17.71 11.33 16.13
C SER A 19 -16.79 10.40 16.91
N PRO A 20 -17.20 9.83 18.05
CA PRO A 20 -16.40 8.86 18.81
C PRO A 20 -15.91 7.67 17.99
N GLU A 21 -16.69 7.20 17.00
CA GLU A 21 -16.30 6.12 16.10
C GLU A 21 -15.20 6.57 15.13
N ALA A 22 -15.35 7.71 14.49
CA ALA A 22 -14.36 8.25 13.57
C ALA A 22 -13.07 8.72 14.28
N VAL A 23 -13.17 9.14 15.55
CA VAL A 23 -11.99 9.40 16.40
C VAL A 23 -11.16 8.13 16.56
N LYS A 24 -11.79 6.97 16.77
CA LYS A 24 -11.06 5.70 16.83
C LYS A 24 -10.31 5.41 15.51
N ASP A 25 -10.97 5.60 14.37
CA ASP A 25 -10.35 5.42 13.05
C ASP A 25 -9.17 6.40 12.86
N PHE A 26 -9.30 7.64 13.31
CA PHE A 26 -8.22 8.63 13.30
C PHE A 26 -7.05 8.21 14.19
N ASP A 27 -7.32 7.77 15.42
CA ASP A 27 -6.31 7.32 16.38
C ASP A 27 -5.57 6.08 15.87
N ASP A 28 -6.28 5.12 15.26
CA ASP A 28 -5.67 3.94 14.67
C ASP A 28 -4.69 4.29 13.55
N MET A 29 -5.00 5.33 12.77
CA MET A 29 -4.07 5.87 11.78
C MET A 29 -2.93 6.66 12.44
N TYR A 30 -3.23 7.48 13.43
CA TYR A 30 -2.25 8.31 14.13
C TYR A 30 -1.15 7.46 14.77
N TYR A 31 -1.55 6.42 15.51
CA TYR A 31 -0.66 5.50 16.20
C TYR A 31 -0.13 4.36 15.32
N CYS A 32 -0.31 4.43 14.00
CA CYS A 32 0.15 3.40 13.05
C CYS A 32 -0.35 1.97 13.34
N ARG A 33 -1.51 1.81 13.97
CA ARG A 33 -2.12 0.51 14.24
C ARG A 33 -2.71 -0.14 12.98
N VAL A 34 -2.99 0.66 11.95
CA VAL A 34 -3.50 0.21 10.65
C VAL A 34 -2.44 0.42 9.59
N LEU A 35 -2.01 -0.69 8.98
CA LEU A 35 -1.00 -0.72 7.94
C LEU A 35 -1.63 -0.84 6.54
N GLY A 36 -0.85 -0.46 5.53
CA GLY A 36 -1.21 -0.53 4.11
C GLY A 36 -2.03 0.67 3.62
N ALA A 37 -1.69 1.15 2.43
CA ALA A 37 -2.32 2.34 1.84
C ALA A 37 -3.84 2.20 1.68
N GLY A 38 -4.33 1.04 1.21
CA GLY A 38 -5.76 0.79 1.00
C GLY A 38 -6.59 0.91 2.29
N ASN A 39 -6.09 0.39 3.42
CA ASN A 39 -6.76 0.52 4.70
C ASN A 39 -6.81 1.98 5.17
N ASN A 40 -5.71 2.71 5.06
CA ASN A 40 -5.65 4.13 5.42
C ASN A 40 -6.62 4.95 4.56
N ILE A 41 -6.67 4.72 3.24
CA ILE A 41 -7.59 5.40 2.32
C ILE A 41 -9.06 5.13 2.72
N ARG A 42 -9.39 3.88 3.08
CA ARG A 42 -10.72 3.51 3.57
C ARG A 42 -11.11 4.29 4.83
N LEU A 43 -10.20 4.40 5.81
CA LEU A 43 -10.46 5.15 7.04
C LEU A 43 -10.64 6.65 6.77
N ILE A 44 -9.85 7.24 5.87
CA ILE A 44 -10.03 8.63 5.45
C ILE A 44 -11.41 8.83 4.81
N GLY A 45 -11.83 7.92 3.92
CA GLY A 45 -13.17 7.96 3.32
C GLY A 45 -14.30 7.88 4.34
N LYS A 46 -14.15 7.06 5.39
CA LYS A 46 -15.10 7.02 6.51
C LYS A 46 -15.15 8.34 7.28
N MET A 47 -14.00 8.99 7.52
CA MET A 47 -13.96 10.30 8.18
C MET A 47 -14.69 11.38 7.37
N TYR A 48 -14.65 11.33 6.02
CA TYR A 48 -15.43 12.25 5.19
C TYR A 48 -16.94 12.05 5.36
N ALA A 49 -17.41 10.82 5.36
CA ALA A 49 -18.82 10.50 5.61
C ALA A 49 -19.26 10.91 7.03
N ASP A 50 -18.40 10.74 8.02
CA ASP A 50 -18.64 11.17 9.40
C ASP A 50 -18.74 12.69 9.52
N LEU A 51 -17.85 13.45 8.87
CA LEU A 51 -17.95 14.92 8.81
C LEU A 51 -19.23 15.38 8.12
N SER A 52 -19.65 14.72 7.04
CA SER A 52 -20.93 14.96 6.35
C SER A 52 -22.11 14.80 7.31
N ALA A 53 -22.18 13.70 8.04
CA ALA A 53 -23.22 13.42 9.01
C ALA A 53 -23.23 14.44 10.17
N THR A 54 -22.04 14.80 10.68
CA THR A 54 -21.86 15.79 11.75
C THR A 54 -22.30 17.17 11.28
N ALA A 55 -21.96 17.58 10.04
CA ALA A 55 -22.35 18.86 9.47
C ALA A 55 -23.87 19.00 9.35
N LYS A 56 -24.56 17.96 8.85
CA LYS A 56 -26.03 17.91 8.77
C LYS A 56 -26.68 18.09 10.16
N LYS A 57 -26.13 17.39 11.17
CA LYS A 57 -26.65 17.41 12.55
C LYS A 57 -26.39 18.75 13.25
N SER A 58 -25.23 19.36 13.03
CA SER A 58 -24.79 20.58 13.71
C SER A 58 -25.14 21.86 12.96
N GLY A 59 -25.74 21.76 11.77
CA GLY A 59 -26.14 22.91 10.95
C GLY A 59 -24.95 23.75 10.45
N TRP A 60 -23.84 23.10 10.10
CA TRP A 60 -22.67 23.79 9.56
C TRP A 60 -22.97 24.41 8.20
N LYS A 61 -22.24 25.44 7.83
CA LYS A 61 -22.24 25.94 6.46
C LYS A 61 -21.39 25.05 5.56
N ALA A 62 -21.68 25.02 4.27
CA ALA A 62 -20.88 24.28 3.27
C ALA A 62 -19.39 24.66 3.34
N SER A 63 -19.07 25.95 3.45
CA SER A 63 -17.69 26.43 3.58
C SER A 63 -16.98 25.90 4.84
N GLU A 64 -17.69 25.81 5.97
CA GLU A 64 -17.12 25.27 7.22
C GLU A 64 -16.83 23.77 7.13
N LEU A 65 -17.69 23.00 6.44
CA LEU A 65 -17.45 21.59 6.19
C LEU A 65 -16.23 21.40 5.28
N ILE A 66 -16.15 22.17 4.20
CA ILE A 66 -15.02 22.12 3.27
C ILE A 66 -13.69 22.47 3.97
N ASP A 67 -13.68 23.53 4.80
CA ASP A 67 -12.47 23.90 5.56
C ASP A 67 -11.96 22.76 6.45
N ARG A 68 -12.86 21.98 7.06
CA ARG A 68 -12.49 20.81 7.87
C ARG A 68 -12.00 19.63 7.04
N VAL A 69 -12.60 19.39 5.89
CA VAL A 69 -12.14 18.35 4.94
C VAL A 69 -10.74 18.71 4.43
N GLU A 70 -10.52 19.95 4.01
CA GLU A 70 -9.22 20.41 3.53
C GLU A 70 -8.15 20.30 4.63
N ALA A 71 -8.48 20.64 5.89
CA ALA A 71 -7.55 20.47 7.01
C ALA A 71 -7.20 19.00 7.28
N ILE A 72 -8.14 18.07 7.16
CA ILE A 72 -7.90 16.64 7.26
C ILE A 72 -7.02 16.17 6.09
N ASN A 73 -7.31 16.63 4.87
CA ASN A 73 -6.52 16.32 3.69
C ASN A 73 -5.07 16.74 3.86
N GLU A 74 -4.84 18.01 4.24
CA GLU A 74 -3.51 18.56 4.47
C GLU A 74 -2.74 17.76 5.54
N TYR A 75 -3.44 17.43 6.64
CA TYR A 75 -2.87 16.63 7.71
C TYR A 75 -2.39 15.27 7.21
N PHE A 76 -3.25 14.47 6.54
CA PHE A 76 -2.88 13.15 6.07
C PHE A 76 -1.89 13.16 4.92
N ILE A 77 -1.95 14.15 4.02
CA ILE A 77 -0.95 14.35 2.97
C ILE A 77 0.43 14.58 3.61
N LYS A 78 0.52 15.41 4.64
CA LYS A 78 1.78 15.67 5.33
C LYS A 78 2.26 14.49 6.17
N LYS A 79 1.37 13.87 6.93
CA LYS A 79 1.73 12.81 7.91
C LYS A 79 1.95 11.46 7.24
N ARG A 80 1.10 11.10 6.27
CA ARG A 80 1.07 9.76 5.63
C ARG A 80 1.56 9.77 4.18
N GLY A 81 1.42 10.88 3.47
CA GLY A 81 1.91 11.01 2.11
C GLY A 81 3.44 10.93 2.01
N ALA A 82 4.16 11.21 3.09
CA ALA A 82 5.60 10.95 3.18
C ALA A 82 5.92 9.45 3.05
N SER A 83 5.04 8.58 3.57
CA SER A 83 5.22 7.13 3.53
C SER A 83 4.55 6.45 2.34
N SER A 84 3.44 6.98 1.81
CA SER A 84 2.73 6.38 0.67
C SER A 84 2.07 7.45 -0.20
N TYR A 85 2.56 7.61 -1.43
CA TYR A 85 1.98 8.54 -2.39
C TYR A 85 0.55 8.14 -2.79
N ALA A 86 0.20 6.87 -2.73
CA ALA A 86 -1.16 6.39 -2.99
C ALA A 86 -2.21 7.08 -2.12
N ILE A 87 -1.87 7.45 -0.88
CA ILE A 87 -2.78 8.18 0.02
C ILE A 87 -3.01 9.60 -0.51
N ILE A 88 -1.95 10.29 -0.97
CA ILE A 88 -2.07 11.62 -1.58
C ILE A 88 -2.97 11.56 -2.81
N ALA A 89 -2.70 10.62 -3.71
CA ALA A 89 -3.46 10.45 -4.95
C ALA A 89 -4.93 10.12 -4.67
N ALA A 90 -5.20 9.21 -3.72
CA ALA A 90 -6.57 8.86 -3.34
C ALA A 90 -7.33 10.03 -2.71
N ILE A 91 -6.71 10.82 -1.83
CA ILE A 91 -7.30 12.04 -1.27
C ILE A 91 -7.69 13.01 -2.40
N ARG A 92 -6.79 13.22 -3.38
CA ARG A 92 -7.07 14.07 -4.54
C ARG A 92 -8.21 13.54 -5.39
N ILE A 93 -8.27 12.24 -5.66
CA ILE A 93 -9.39 11.62 -6.39
C ILE A 93 -10.71 11.79 -5.64
N MET A 94 -10.70 11.61 -4.32
CA MET A 94 -11.92 11.70 -3.51
C MET A 94 -12.42 13.13 -3.32
N THR A 95 -11.52 14.10 -3.11
CA THR A 95 -11.89 15.45 -2.64
C THR A 95 -11.11 16.57 -3.29
N GLY A 96 -10.31 16.33 -4.34
CA GLY A 96 -9.47 17.37 -4.95
C GLY A 96 -10.24 18.59 -5.48
N ARG A 97 -11.51 18.41 -5.84
CA ARG A 97 -12.39 19.49 -6.32
C ARG A 97 -13.42 19.96 -5.28
N ILE A 98 -13.29 19.54 -4.02
CA ILE A 98 -14.27 19.90 -2.99
C ILE A 98 -14.32 21.41 -2.75
N GLY A 99 -13.18 22.11 -2.89
CA GLY A 99 -13.07 23.56 -2.78
C GLY A 99 -13.93 24.32 -3.77
N ASP A 100 -14.20 23.78 -4.96
CA ASP A 100 -15.09 24.39 -5.97
C ASP A 100 -16.55 24.50 -5.49
N MET A 101 -16.91 23.74 -4.46
CA MET A 101 -18.27 23.64 -3.93
C MET A 101 -18.56 24.62 -2.77
N ARG A 102 -17.64 25.56 -2.46
CA ARG A 102 -17.80 26.48 -1.30
C ARG A 102 -19.09 27.31 -1.35
N SER A 103 -19.62 27.61 -2.55
CA SER A 103 -20.86 28.33 -2.75
C SER A 103 -22.09 27.43 -2.96
N SER A 104 -21.91 26.11 -2.87
CA SER A 104 -22.98 25.13 -3.04
C SER A 104 -23.82 25.00 -1.75
N LYS A 105 -24.98 24.34 -1.89
CA LYS A 105 -25.78 23.96 -0.71
C LYS A 105 -25.02 22.89 0.10
N LEU A 106 -25.23 22.90 1.42
CA LEU A 106 -24.59 21.92 2.31
C LEU A 106 -24.90 20.48 1.88
N GLU A 107 -26.14 20.18 1.48
CA GLU A 107 -26.56 18.87 1.04
C GLU A 107 -25.70 18.34 -0.12
N SER A 108 -25.40 19.22 -1.10
CA SER A 108 -24.58 18.83 -2.27
C SER A 108 -23.13 18.49 -1.87
N VAL A 109 -22.56 19.22 -0.91
CA VAL A 109 -21.22 18.94 -0.38
C VAL A 109 -21.23 17.63 0.40
N CYS A 110 -22.26 17.42 1.22
CA CYS A 110 -22.44 16.16 1.95
C CYS A 110 -22.56 14.96 1.03
N ASP A 111 -23.37 15.06 -0.04
CA ASP A 111 -23.54 13.98 -1.01
C ASP A 111 -22.22 13.66 -1.74
N ALA A 112 -21.42 14.68 -2.04
CA ALA A 112 -20.08 14.48 -2.61
C ALA A 112 -19.17 13.71 -1.66
N LEU A 113 -19.16 14.05 -0.37
CA LEU A 113 -18.35 13.37 0.66
C LEU A 113 -18.82 11.96 0.97
N ASP A 114 -20.15 11.74 1.05
CA ASP A 114 -20.76 10.43 1.28
C ASP A 114 -20.43 9.45 0.13
N ASN A 115 -20.23 9.96 -1.09
CA ASN A 115 -19.87 9.17 -2.26
C ASN A 115 -18.37 9.15 -2.57
N ALA A 116 -17.54 9.94 -1.89
CA ALA A 116 -16.13 10.11 -2.22
C ALA A 116 -15.36 8.79 -2.23
N TYR A 117 -15.48 7.99 -1.16
CA TYR A 117 -14.82 6.69 -1.08
C TYR A 117 -15.39 5.68 -2.10
N LYS A 118 -16.69 5.67 -2.33
CA LYS A 118 -17.33 4.81 -3.34
C LYS A 118 -16.84 5.14 -4.75
N SER A 119 -16.68 6.42 -5.06
CA SER A 119 -16.13 6.85 -6.35
C SER A 119 -14.70 6.37 -6.54
N TYR A 120 -13.87 6.50 -5.49
CA TYR A 120 -12.50 5.97 -5.50
C TYR A 120 -12.47 4.45 -5.67
N THR A 121 -13.26 3.68 -4.89
CA THR A 121 -13.25 2.22 -4.98
C THR A 121 -13.72 1.73 -6.33
N SER A 122 -14.74 2.35 -6.93
CA SER A 122 -15.23 1.98 -8.28
C SER A 122 -14.11 2.08 -9.33
N VAL A 123 -13.27 3.10 -9.25
CA VAL A 123 -12.12 3.26 -10.15
C VAL A 123 -11.03 2.23 -9.82
N SER A 124 -10.74 2.05 -8.54
CA SER A 124 -9.74 1.09 -8.06
C SER A 124 -10.10 -0.36 -8.43
N ASP A 125 -11.39 -0.72 -8.40
CA ASP A 125 -11.87 -2.06 -8.80
C ASP A 125 -11.62 -2.32 -10.29
N VAL A 126 -11.83 -1.32 -11.14
CA VAL A 126 -11.50 -1.42 -12.58
C VAL A 126 -9.99 -1.64 -12.77
N TRP A 127 -9.15 -0.93 -12.03
CA TRP A 127 -7.70 -1.12 -12.08
C TRP A 127 -7.30 -2.53 -11.61
N ASN A 128 -7.88 -2.99 -10.50
CA ASN A 128 -7.62 -4.33 -9.99
C ASN A 128 -8.01 -5.41 -11.01
N GLN A 129 -9.15 -5.26 -11.69
CA GLN A 129 -9.54 -6.23 -12.73
C GLN A 129 -8.53 -6.28 -13.86
N LYS A 130 -8.08 -5.14 -14.38
CA LYS A 130 -7.05 -5.08 -15.41
C LYS A 130 -5.72 -5.72 -14.96
N ILE A 131 -5.32 -5.50 -13.70
CA ILE A 131 -4.14 -6.16 -13.13
C ILE A 131 -4.31 -7.68 -13.12
N ARG A 132 -5.50 -8.19 -12.76
CA ARG A 132 -5.81 -9.62 -12.75
C ARG A 132 -5.72 -10.23 -14.16
N ASP A 133 -6.26 -9.53 -15.16
CA ASP A 133 -6.17 -9.96 -16.56
C ASP A 133 -4.71 -10.02 -17.04
N ASN A 134 -3.91 -9.02 -16.69
CA ASN A 134 -2.48 -8.99 -17.01
C ASN A 134 -1.67 -10.02 -16.21
N LEU A 135 -2.06 -10.31 -14.95
CA LEU A 135 -1.44 -11.38 -14.14
C LEU A 135 -1.61 -12.74 -14.81
N TRP A 136 -2.80 -13.04 -15.35
CA TRP A 136 -3.00 -14.31 -16.05
C TRP A 136 -2.02 -14.51 -17.21
N ASN A 137 -1.79 -13.47 -18.00
CA ASN A 137 -0.81 -13.51 -19.10
C ASN A 137 0.62 -13.82 -18.62
N VAL A 138 0.96 -13.43 -17.38
CA VAL A 138 2.27 -13.70 -16.77
C VAL A 138 2.34 -15.12 -16.21
N ILE A 139 1.31 -15.59 -15.50
CA ILE A 139 1.38 -16.81 -14.69
C ILE A 139 0.84 -18.05 -15.42
N CYS A 140 0.20 -17.93 -16.58
CA CYS A 140 -0.48 -19.05 -17.24
C CYS A 140 0.42 -20.26 -17.51
N HIS A 141 1.73 -20.06 -17.67
CA HIS A 141 2.71 -21.13 -17.89
C HIS A 141 3.54 -21.51 -16.65
N MET A 142 3.35 -20.81 -15.52
CA MET A 142 4.12 -21.05 -14.30
C MET A 142 3.45 -22.15 -13.46
N GLU A 143 4.24 -22.97 -12.81
CA GLU A 143 3.78 -23.99 -11.87
C GLU A 143 4.15 -23.65 -10.42
N LYS A 144 5.27 -22.95 -10.22
CA LYS A 144 5.88 -22.70 -8.92
C LYS A 144 6.20 -21.22 -8.76
N VAL A 145 5.60 -20.58 -7.75
CA VAL A 145 5.78 -19.15 -7.53
C VAL A 145 6.17 -18.87 -6.08
N LEU A 146 7.03 -17.88 -5.88
CA LEU A 146 7.33 -17.35 -4.55
C LEU A 146 6.58 -16.04 -4.36
N LEU A 147 5.83 -15.91 -3.25
CA LEU A 147 5.09 -14.70 -2.88
C LEU A 147 5.68 -14.15 -1.58
N PHE A 148 6.29 -12.96 -1.63
CA PHE A 148 6.92 -12.34 -0.46
C PHE A 148 6.08 -11.15 0.04
N ASP A 149 5.84 -11.13 1.34
CA ASP A 149 5.12 -10.11 2.10
C ASP A 149 3.69 -9.81 1.58
N TYR A 150 2.74 -9.68 2.50
CA TYR A 150 1.32 -9.63 2.11
C TYR A 150 0.95 -8.37 1.33
N SER A 151 0.44 -8.60 0.13
CA SER A 151 -0.18 -7.59 -0.72
C SER A 151 -1.42 -8.18 -1.40
N SER A 152 -2.53 -7.45 -1.42
CA SER A 152 -3.76 -7.90 -2.10
C SER A 152 -3.55 -8.13 -3.59
N THR A 153 -2.72 -7.31 -4.25
CA THR A 153 -2.39 -7.47 -5.67
C THR A 153 -1.47 -8.68 -5.92
N VAL A 154 -0.58 -9.01 -4.99
CA VAL A 154 0.22 -10.25 -5.06
C VAL A 154 -0.65 -11.46 -4.73
N ASN A 155 -1.58 -11.36 -3.77
CA ASN A 155 -2.54 -12.44 -3.48
C ASN A 155 -3.38 -12.81 -4.71
N ALA A 156 -3.67 -11.85 -5.58
CA ALA A 156 -4.37 -12.09 -6.84
C ALA A 156 -3.66 -13.10 -7.77
N VAL A 157 -2.36 -13.36 -7.60
CA VAL A 157 -1.64 -14.44 -8.32
C VAL A 157 -2.31 -15.79 -8.06
N MET A 158 -2.62 -16.09 -6.80
CA MET A 158 -3.28 -17.35 -6.40
C MET A 158 -4.75 -17.35 -6.84
N GLU A 159 -5.45 -16.23 -6.65
CA GLU A 159 -6.86 -16.11 -7.04
C GLU A 159 -7.05 -16.32 -8.53
N VAL A 160 -6.28 -15.61 -9.36
CA VAL A 160 -6.35 -15.71 -10.83
C VAL A 160 -6.00 -17.12 -11.31
N ALA A 161 -4.97 -17.75 -10.73
CA ALA A 161 -4.65 -19.16 -11.05
C ALA A 161 -5.85 -20.07 -10.75
N ARG A 162 -6.48 -19.92 -9.58
CA ARG A 162 -7.65 -20.69 -9.18
C ARG A 162 -8.85 -20.48 -10.10
N GLU A 163 -9.14 -19.24 -10.49
CA GLU A 163 -10.24 -18.91 -11.41
C GLU A 163 -10.09 -19.58 -12.78
N HIS A 164 -8.85 -19.77 -13.23
CA HIS A 164 -8.54 -20.47 -14.47
C HIS A 164 -8.32 -21.98 -14.28
N GLY A 165 -8.72 -22.54 -13.13
CA GLY A 165 -8.59 -23.97 -12.85
C GLY A 165 -7.16 -24.47 -12.63
N LYS A 166 -6.21 -23.56 -12.40
CA LYS A 166 -4.79 -23.87 -12.22
C LYS A 166 -4.42 -24.00 -10.75
N GLN A 167 -3.75 -25.10 -10.39
CA GLN A 167 -3.13 -25.28 -9.09
C GLN A 167 -1.64 -24.92 -9.18
N LEU A 168 -1.17 -24.11 -8.23
CA LEU A 168 0.24 -23.71 -8.10
C LEU A 168 0.89 -24.39 -6.89
N GLU A 169 2.21 -24.61 -6.96
CA GLU A 169 3.06 -24.71 -5.78
C GLU A 169 3.46 -23.29 -5.35
N VAL A 170 3.05 -22.89 -4.16
CA VAL A 170 3.26 -21.52 -3.66
C VAL A 170 4.27 -21.55 -2.53
N PHE A 171 5.38 -20.87 -2.72
CA PHE A 171 6.47 -20.72 -1.76
C PHE A 171 6.28 -19.40 -1.00
N ILE A 172 6.12 -19.45 0.31
CA ILE A 172 5.76 -18.32 1.15
C ILE A 172 6.77 -18.19 2.28
N PRO A 173 7.68 -17.21 2.21
CA PRO A 173 8.49 -16.82 3.37
C PRO A 173 7.61 -16.22 4.48
N GLU A 174 8.03 -16.33 5.73
CA GLU A 174 7.26 -15.83 6.87
C GLU A 174 7.07 -14.30 6.86
N SER A 175 8.00 -13.55 6.22
CA SER A 175 8.06 -12.09 6.29
C SER A 175 7.95 -11.60 7.73
N ARG A 176 8.96 -11.97 8.55
CA ARG A 176 8.98 -11.85 10.01
C ARG A 176 8.53 -10.48 10.52
N ILE A 177 8.94 -9.41 9.84
CA ILE A 177 8.73 -8.03 10.30
C ILE A 177 7.23 -7.68 10.43
N LEU A 178 6.38 -8.17 9.51
CA LEU A 178 4.94 -7.88 9.48
C LEU A 178 4.07 -9.14 9.60
N ASP A 179 4.69 -10.32 9.80
CA ASP A 179 4.02 -11.62 9.67
C ASP A 179 3.23 -11.75 8.33
N GLY A 180 3.83 -11.13 7.29
CA GLY A 180 3.18 -10.94 6.00
C GLY A 180 2.91 -12.24 5.24
N GLY A 181 3.65 -13.32 5.53
CA GLY A 181 3.43 -14.64 4.92
C GLY A 181 2.13 -15.31 5.37
N HIS A 182 1.68 -15.08 6.59
CA HIS A 182 0.54 -15.78 7.19
C HIS A 182 -0.77 -15.65 6.37
N GLY A 183 -1.05 -14.44 5.84
CA GLY A 183 -2.24 -14.21 5.02
C GLY A 183 -2.26 -15.08 3.76
N TYR A 184 -1.13 -15.22 3.09
CA TYR A 184 -1.01 -16.07 1.90
C TYR A 184 -1.18 -17.56 2.22
N VAL A 185 -0.64 -18.04 3.35
CA VAL A 185 -0.79 -19.46 3.74
C VAL A 185 -2.26 -19.81 3.87
N ARG A 186 -3.03 -19.00 4.60
CA ARG A 186 -4.47 -19.20 4.76
C ARG A 186 -5.18 -19.23 3.41
N ASN A 187 -4.95 -18.20 2.59
CA ASN A 187 -5.62 -18.04 1.31
C ASN A 187 -5.24 -19.17 0.34
N GLY A 188 -3.95 -19.49 0.22
CA GLY A 188 -3.45 -20.53 -0.69
C GLY A 188 -4.02 -21.91 -0.37
N VAL A 189 -4.07 -22.27 0.92
CA VAL A 189 -4.68 -23.55 1.37
C VAL A 189 -6.17 -23.58 1.05
N GLN A 190 -6.91 -22.49 1.34
CA GLN A 190 -8.36 -22.41 1.06
C GLN A 190 -8.66 -22.47 -0.43
N MET A 191 -7.77 -21.95 -1.30
CA MET A 191 -7.89 -22.00 -2.74
C MET A 191 -7.46 -23.36 -3.33
N GLY A 192 -6.89 -24.27 -2.51
CA GLY A 192 -6.44 -25.58 -2.95
C GLY A 192 -5.08 -25.61 -3.63
N HIS A 193 -4.25 -24.58 -3.44
CA HIS A 193 -2.85 -24.56 -3.87
C HIS A 193 -1.99 -25.43 -2.97
N LYS A 194 -0.84 -25.89 -3.47
CA LYS A 194 0.17 -26.59 -2.67
C LYS A 194 1.09 -25.55 -2.02
N VAL A 195 0.95 -25.33 -0.72
CA VAL A 195 1.63 -24.25 0.02
C VAL A 195 2.84 -24.78 0.76
N TYR A 196 3.96 -24.07 0.67
CA TYR A 196 5.17 -24.24 1.47
C TYR A 196 5.41 -22.98 2.27
N TYR A 197 5.48 -23.08 3.59
CA TYR A 197 5.73 -21.99 4.50
C TYR A 197 7.05 -22.18 5.24
N PHE A 198 7.91 -21.15 5.26
CA PHE A 198 9.28 -21.29 5.74
C PHE A 198 9.84 -19.95 6.26
N PRO A 199 10.90 -20.00 7.11
CA PRO A 199 11.59 -18.80 7.58
C PRO A 199 12.24 -18.02 6.44
N ASP A 200 12.36 -16.68 6.59
CA ASP A 200 12.97 -15.80 5.59
C ASP A 200 14.37 -16.23 5.15
N ALA A 201 15.13 -16.87 6.05
CA ALA A 201 16.45 -17.46 5.73
C ALA A 201 16.41 -18.50 4.58
N GLY A 202 15.25 -19.07 4.28
CA GLY A 202 15.03 -20.03 3.20
C GLY A 202 14.76 -19.41 1.83
N ILE A 203 14.62 -18.07 1.70
CA ILE A 203 14.22 -17.40 0.46
C ILE A 203 15.05 -17.87 -0.74
N ALA A 204 16.37 -17.84 -0.65
CA ALA A 204 17.25 -18.22 -1.76
C ALA A 204 17.02 -19.67 -2.25
N GLN A 205 16.82 -20.61 -1.32
CA GLN A 205 16.56 -22.02 -1.63
C GLN A 205 15.24 -22.21 -2.40
N PHE A 206 14.21 -21.42 -2.07
CA PHE A 206 12.91 -21.54 -2.72
C PHE A 206 12.82 -20.70 -4.01
N VAL A 207 13.54 -19.57 -4.12
CA VAL A 207 13.70 -18.84 -5.39
C VAL A 207 14.34 -19.72 -6.46
N GLU A 208 15.37 -20.50 -6.12
CA GLU A 208 16.01 -21.44 -7.07
C GLU A 208 14.98 -22.39 -7.72
N ARG A 209 14.00 -22.85 -6.94
CA ARG A 209 12.96 -23.81 -7.35
C ARG A 209 11.75 -23.16 -8.03
N ALA A 210 11.55 -21.86 -7.84
CA ALA A 210 10.43 -21.12 -8.38
C ALA A 210 10.61 -20.82 -9.87
N ASP A 211 9.49 -20.65 -10.59
CA ASP A 211 9.48 -20.13 -11.96
C ASP A 211 9.60 -18.59 -11.92
N ALA A 212 9.03 -17.94 -10.90
CA ALA A 212 9.09 -16.53 -10.65
C ALA A 212 8.88 -16.22 -9.17
N ALA A 213 9.31 -15.00 -8.76
CA ALA A 213 8.91 -14.41 -7.49
C ALA A 213 8.05 -13.15 -7.72
N PHE A 214 7.18 -12.88 -6.74
CA PHE A 214 6.28 -11.74 -6.72
C PHE A 214 6.42 -11.00 -5.39
N ILE A 215 6.60 -9.69 -5.46
CA ILE A 215 6.60 -8.79 -4.30
C ILE A 215 5.55 -7.70 -4.49
N GLY A 216 5.07 -7.14 -3.39
CA GLY A 216 4.22 -5.95 -3.41
C GLY A 216 4.99 -4.67 -3.72
N ALA A 217 4.28 -3.56 -3.68
CA ALA A 217 4.85 -2.23 -3.70
C ALA A 217 4.16 -1.33 -2.69
N GLU A 218 4.92 -0.64 -1.87
CA GLU A 218 4.43 0.52 -1.10
C GLU A 218 4.53 1.79 -1.94
N THR A 219 5.61 1.93 -2.69
CA THR A 219 5.85 3.05 -3.59
C THR A 219 6.61 2.60 -4.83
N ILE A 220 6.22 3.08 -6.01
CA ILE A 220 6.94 2.93 -7.26
C ILE A 220 7.61 4.27 -7.56
N LEU A 221 8.85 4.26 -8.03
CA LEU A 221 9.53 5.46 -8.53
C LEU A 221 9.59 5.46 -10.07
N PRO A 222 9.61 6.63 -10.71
CA PRO A 222 9.66 6.73 -12.17
C PRO A 222 10.88 6.03 -12.80
N ASN A 223 11.97 5.89 -12.07
CA ASN A 223 13.17 5.17 -12.55
C ASN A 223 13.00 3.63 -12.56
N GLY A 224 11.82 3.12 -12.18
CA GLY A 224 11.52 1.69 -12.13
C GLY A 224 11.98 0.98 -10.85
N SER A 225 12.47 1.71 -9.85
CA SER A 225 12.69 1.13 -8.52
C SER A 225 11.38 1.06 -7.71
N VAL A 226 11.33 0.14 -6.75
CA VAL A 226 10.17 -0.08 -5.90
C VAL A 226 10.57 -0.15 -4.43
N ALA A 227 9.84 0.56 -3.58
CA ALA A 227 9.97 0.43 -2.13
C ALA A 227 8.93 -0.57 -1.61
N ASN A 228 9.39 -1.52 -0.81
CA ASN A 228 8.54 -2.52 -0.15
C ASN A 228 9.18 -2.95 1.17
N THR A 229 8.51 -3.81 1.94
CA THR A 229 9.00 -4.36 3.21
C THR A 229 10.37 -5.01 3.05
N VAL A 230 11.21 -4.86 4.07
CA VAL A 230 12.53 -5.50 4.18
C VAL A 230 12.43 -7.02 3.93
N GLY A 231 13.40 -7.57 3.21
CA GLY A 231 13.36 -8.93 2.67
C GLY A 231 12.95 -8.97 1.19
N SER A 232 12.30 -7.91 0.68
CA SER A 232 12.07 -7.76 -0.77
C SER A 232 13.38 -7.62 -1.55
N ASP A 233 14.37 -6.96 -0.96
CA ASP A 233 15.73 -6.84 -1.49
C ASP A 233 16.44 -8.20 -1.51
N VAL A 234 16.33 -9.00 -0.45
CA VAL A 234 16.88 -10.37 -0.39
C VAL A 234 16.22 -11.25 -1.45
N THR A 235 14.90 -11.16 -1.60
CA THR A 235 14.15 -11.86 -2.64
C THR A 235 14.63 -11.46 -4.03
N ALA A 236 14.79 -10.15 -4.28
CA ALA A 236 15.25 -9.61 -5.56
C ALA A 236 16.68 -10.03 -5.91
N ILE A 237 17.60 -9.97 -4.94
CA ILE A 237 18.99 -10.42 -5.09
C ILE A 237 19.03 -11.93 -5.38
N SER A 238 18.21 -12.72 -4.69
CA SER A 238 18.10 -14.17 -4.93
C SER A 238 17.58 -14.44 -6.34
N CYS A 239 16.57 -13.70 -6.80
CA CYS A 239 16.06 -13.80 -8.17
C CYS A 239 17.14 -13.50 -9.20
N GLN A 240 17.92 -12.45 -9.02
CA GLN A 240 19.03 -12.14 -9.91
C GLN A 240 20.10 -13.24 -9.94
N TYR A 241 20.48 -13.76 -8.76
CA TYR A 241 21.49 -14.82 -8.65
C TYR A 241 21.07 -16.10 -9.38
N TYR A 242 19.82 -16.53 -9.21
CA TYR A 242 19.27 -17.75 -9.85
C TYR A 242 18.66 -17.47 -11.23
N ARG A 243 18.75 -16.25 -11.76
CA ARG A 243 18.18 -15.83 -13.05
C ARG A 243 16.69 -16.11 -13.16
N LYS A 244 15.97 -15.84 -12.08
CA LYS A 244 14.51 -15.95 -12.00
C LYS A 244 13.86 -14.58 -12.15
N PRO A 245 12.73 -14.46 -12.85
CA PRO A 245 12.04 -13.19 -12.95
C PRO A 245 11.43 -12.77 -11.61
N LEU A 246 11.49 -11.46 -11.34
CA LEU A 246 10.81 -10.80 -10.23
C LEU A 246 9.74 -9.87 -10.80
N TYR A 247 8.48 -10.12 -10.44
CA TYR A 247 7.33 -9.31 -10.84
C TYR A 247 6.76 -8.52 -9.68
N VAL A 248 6.23 -7.32 -9.98
CA VAL A 248 5.61 -6.43 -8.99
C VAL A 248 4.17 -6.12 -9.41
N PRO A 249 3.16 -6.92 -9.00
CA PRO A 249 1.75 -6.59 -9.24
C PRO A 249 1.34 -5.40 -8.38
N THR A 250 0.87 -4.31 -9.02
CA THR A 250 0.56 -3.09 -8.30
C THR A 250 -0.21 -2.10 -9.15
N GLN A 251 -1.02 -1.25 -8.52
CA GLN A 251 -1.66 -0.11 -9.18
C GLN A 251 -0.69 1.06 -9.33
N LEU A 252 -0.76 1.78 -10.44
CA LEU A 252 0.05 2.98 -10.70
C LEU A 252 -0.27 4.16 -9.77
N ILE A 253 -1.36 4.13 -9.03
CA ILE A 253 -1.64 5.11 -7.97
C ILE A 253 -0.53 5.18 -6.91
N LYS A 254 0.29 4.12 -6.79
CA LYS A 254 1.46 4.07 -5.90
C LYS A 254 2.72 4.73 -6.49
N LEU A 255 2.64 5.25 -7.73
CA LEU A 255 3.73 5.97 -8.35
C LEU A 255 3.96 7.31 -7.65
N ASP A 256 5.16 7.54 -7.17
CA ASP A 256 5.57 8.80 -6.56
C ASP A 256 6.25 9.71 -7.60
N PRO A 257 5.56 10.77 -8.07
CA PRO A 257 6.09 11.64 -9.11
C PRO A 257 7.29 12.48 -8.67
N ARG A 258 7.53 12.61 -7.36
CA ARG A 258 8.72 13.33 -6.85
C ARG A 258 10.02 12.68 -7.33
N GLY A 259 9.98 11.40 -7.72
CA GLY A 259 11.11 10.71 -8.33
C GLY A 259 11.54 11.29 -9.69
N PHE A 260 10.70 12.07 -10.39
CA PHE A 260 11.12 12.82 -11.59
C PHE A 260 12.12 13.95 -11.26
N ASP A 261 12.03 14.49 -10.04
CA ASP A 261 12.89 15.55 -9.53
C ASP A 261 14.04 15.00 -8.66
N GLY A 262 14.33 13.70 -8.79
CA GLY A 262 15.45 13.06 -8.07
C GLY A 262 15.13 12.67 -6.63
N PHE A 263 13.85 12.65 -6.22
CA PHE A 263 13.49 12.13 -4.92
C PHE A 263 13.81 10.64 -4.83
N GLU A 264 14.60 10.29 -3.82
CA GLU A 264 14.88 8.93 -3.44
C GLU A 264 14.14 8.60 -2.15
N ARG A 265 13.45 7.45 -2.15
CA ARG A 265 12.80 7.01 -0.94
C ARG A 265 13.83 6.43 0.02
N ARG A 266 13.99 7.08 1.17
CA ARG A 266 14.77 6.51 2.29
C ARG A 266 13.93 5.46 2.99
N GLY A 267 14.59 4.38 3.44
CA GLY A 267 13.95 3.36 4.26
C GLY A 267 13.39 3.97 5.56
N LEU A 268 12.34 3.36 6.09
CA LEU A 268 11.82 3.70 7.41
C LEU A 268 12.58 2.89 8.45
N ASN A 269 13.14 3.56 9.45
CA ASN A 269 13.77 2.89 10.58
C ASN A 269 12.72 2.21 11.45
N GLU A 270 12.96 0.96 11.79
CA GLU A 270 12.17 0.13 12.68
C GLU A 270 13.04 -0.34 13.84
N ASP A 271 12.43 -0.64 14.97
CA ASP A 271 13.07 -1.31 16.08
C ASP A 271 12.76 -2.81 16.04
N ALA A 272 13.78 -3.61 15.76
CA ALA A 272 13.65 -5.06 15.67
C ALA A 272 13.52 -5.77 17.01
N SER A 273 13.64 -5.08 18.14
CA SER A 273 13.63 -5.69 19.47
C SER A 273 12.37 -6.52 19.75
N SER A 274 11.22 -6.07 19.21
CA SER A 274 9.94 -6.79 19.37
C SER A 274 9.89 -8.13 18.63
N TYR A 275 10.69 -8.32 17.58
CA TYR A 275 10.71 -9.56 16.79
C TYR A 275 11.54 -10.67 17.43
N PHE A 276 12.48 -10.31 18.31
CA PHE A 276 13.26 -11.27 19.07
C PHE A 276 12.54 -11.71 20.35
N GLY A 277 11.51 -10.99 20.78
CA GLY A 277 10.64 -11.35 21.88
C GLY A 277 11.39 -11.70 23.17
N LEU A 278 11.03 -12.83 23.78
CA LEU A 278 11.65 -13.35 25.02
C LEU A 278 12.96 -14.11 24.80
N GLN A 279 13.50 -14.14 23.57
CA GLN A 279 14.70 -14.90 23.24
C GLN A 279 16.01 -14.22 23.72
N LEU A 280 15.94 -12.91 24.05
CA LEU A 280 17.07 -12.16 24.59
C LEU A 280 16.71 -11.56 25.94
N GLU A 281 17.61 -11.69 26.91
CA GLU A 281 17.51 -11.04 28.20
C GLU A 281 17.44 -9.51 28.02
N LYS A 282 16.79 -8.84 28.96
CA LYS A 282 16.56 -7.38 28.88
C LYS A 282 17.89 -6.62 28.76
N GLU A 283 18.89 -6.99 29.52
CA GLU A 283 20.21 -6.35 29.54
C GLU A 283 20.89 -6.44 28.17
N LEU A 284 20.73 -7.55 27.45
CA LEU A 284 21.28 -7.74 26.11
C LEU A 284 20.52 -6.93 25.06
N ARG A 285 19.19 -6.84 25.19
CA ARG A 285 18.36 -6.00 24.30
C ARG A 285 18.69 -4.52 24.46
N ASP A 286 18.87 -4.07 25.70
CA ASP A 286 19.20 -2.67 26.00
C ASP A 286 20.63 -2.29 25.55
N ALA A 287 21.53 -3.27 25.39
CA ALA A 287 22.92 -3.07 24.98
C ALA A 287 23.16 -3.24 23.47
N ALA A 288 22.26 -3.91 22.75
CA ALA A 288 22.39 -4.16 21.32
C ALA A 288 21.67 -3.11 20.49
N ASP A 289 22.28 -2.64 19.41
CA ASP A 289 21.57 -1.86 18.39
C ASP A 289 20.70 -2.81 17.58
N MET A 290 19.38 -2.69 17.72
CA MET A 290 18.36 -3.48 17.01
C MET A 290 17.65 -2.68 15.94
N SER A 291 18.20 -1.55 15.51
CA SER A 291 17.65 -0.77 14.41
C SER A 291 17.78 -1.51 13.08
N LEU A 292 16.72 -1.49 12.27
CA LEU A 292 16.76 -1.93 10.89
C LEU A 292 15.85 -1.05 10.02
N LEU A 293 15.97 -1.19 8.71
CA LEU A 293 15.03 -0.55 7.79
C LEU A 293 13.82 -1.46 7.58
N GLY A 294 12.64 -1.06 8.02
CA GLY A 294 11.38 -1.78 7.79
C GLY A 294 10.93 -1.74 6.32
N LEU A 295 11.29 -0.67 5.60
CA LEU A 295 11.13 -0.55 4.15
C LEU A 295 12.49 -0.42 3.47
N VAL A 296 12.64 -1.14 2.35
CA VAL A 296 13.83 -1.11 1.50
C VAL A 296 13.45 -0.74 0.07
N THR A 297 14.41 -0.19 -0.67
CA THR A 297 14.23 0.08 -2.09
C THR A 297 14.89 -1.02 -2.91
N VAL A 298 14.09 -1.73 -3.72
CA VAL A 298 14.57 -2.68 -4.72
C VAL A 298 14.86 -1.88 -6.01
N PRO A 299 16.11 -1.84 -6.46
CA PRO A 299 16.48 -1.07 -7.65
C PRO A 299 15.92 -1.72 -8.93
N ALA A 300 15.66 -0.87 -9.95
CA ALA A 300 15.01 -1.28 -11.20
C ALA A 300 15.70 -2.47 -11.90
N GLN A 301 17.03 -2.56 -11.84
CA GLN A 301 17.78 -3.67 -12.45
C GLN A 301 17.51 -5.04 -11.85
N LEU A 302 16.91 -5.11 -10.65
CA LEU A 302 16.51 -6.35 -10.00
C LEU A 302 15.03 -6.70 -10.27
N VAL A 303 14.25 -5.79 -10.86
CA VAL A 303 12.84 -5.98 -11.18
C VAL A 303 12.69 -6.31 -12.66
N THR A 304 12.05 -7.44 -12.97
CA THR A 304 11.77 -7.83 -14.37
C THR A 304 10.68 -6.95 -14.96
N ALA A 305 9.52 -6.89 -14.30
CA ALA A 305 8.42 -6.04 -14.75
C ALA A 305 7.42 -5.76 -13.62
N PHE A 306 6.69 -4.66 -13.77
CA PHE A 306 5.49 -4.35 -13.00
C PHE A 306 4.26 -4.89 -13.75
N VAL A 307 3.32 -5.49 -13.02
CA VAL A 307 2.02 -5.90 -13.57
C VAL A 307 1.00 -4.88 -13.08
N THR A 308 0.60 -3.98 -13.99
CA THR A 308 -0.23 -2.82 -13.66
C THR A 308 -1.54 -2.83 -14.45
N GLU A 309 -2.43 -1.89 -14.18
CA GLU A 309 -3.64 -1.64 -14.98
C GLU A 309 -3.35 -1.16 -16.41
N GLU A 310 -2.13 -0.74 -16.70
CA GLU A 310 -1.68 -0.33 -18.04
C GLU A 310 -0.97 -1.46 -18.81
N GLY A 311 -0.83 -2.64 -18.19
CA GLY A 311 -0.15 -3.79 -18.77
C GLY A 311 1.02 -4.30 -17.96
N VAL A 312 1.79 -5.20 -18.57
CA VAL A 312 3.06 -5.71 -18.03
C VAL A 312 4.19 -4.78 -18.48
N VAL A 313 4.68 -3.96 -17.56
CA VAL A 313 5.63 -2.88 -17.82
C VAL A 313 7.03 -3.31 -17.38
N PRO A 314 7.99 -3.52 -18.28
CA PRO A 314 9.39 -3.74 -17.89
C PRO A 314 9.91 -2.59 -17.03
N ALA A 315 10.70 -2.89 -15.98
CA ALA A 315 11.15 -1.88 -15.03
C ALA A 315 11.91 -0.71 -15.70
N ASN A 316 12.69 -0.99 -16.75
CA ASN A 316 13.41 0.03 -17.53
C ASN A 316 12.51 0.92 -18.40
N SER A 317 11.24 0.54 -18.60
CA SER A 317 10.23 1.32 -19.35
C SER A 317 9.32 2.15 -18.43
N MET A 318 9.49 2.02 -17.10
CA MET A 318 8.60 2.67 -16.12
C MET A 318 8.57 4.19 -16.27
N TYR A 319 9.68 4.83 -16.66
CA TYR A 319 9.73 6.28 -16.80
C TYR A 319 8.68 6.81 -17.80
N GLN A 320 8.56 6.18 -18.97
CA GLN A 320 7.60 6.60 -20.01
C GLN A 320 6.17 6.35 -19.55
N VAL A 321 5.90 5.20 -18.92
CA VAL A 321 4.58 4.87 -18.38
C VAL A 321 4.19 5.83 -17.26
N ALA A 322 5.13 6.16 -16.37
CA ALA A 322 4.95 7.10 -15.28
C ALA A 322 4.58 8.50 -15.81
N ARG A 323 5.27 9.01 -16.83
CA ARG A 323 4.95 10.30 -17.46
C ARG A 323 3.54 10.30 -18.03
N ALA A 324 3.22 9.29 -18.87
CA ALA A 324 1.89 9.18 -19.46
C ALA A 324 0.78 9.04 -18.41
N TYR A 325 1.05 8.33 -17.31
CA TYR A 325 0.12 8.21 -16.19
C TYR A 325 -0.12 9.56 -15.52
N MET A 326 0.93 10.32 -15.20
CA MET A 326 0.80 11.63 -14.56
C MET A 326 0.07 12.63 -15.45
N ASP A 327 0.35 12.68 -16.75
CA ASP A 327 -0.34 13.55 -17.72
C ASP A 327 -1.87 13.25 -17.76
N ARG A 328 -2.27 11.99 -17.55
CA ARG A 328 -3.70 11.63 -17.43
C ARG A 328 -4.30 12.03 -16.09
N MET A 329 -3.55 11.82 -15.00
CA MET A 329 -4.03 12.15 -13.66
C MET A 329 -4.22 13.66 -13.50
N GLU A 330 -3.35 14.50 -14.04
CA GLU A 330 -3.49 15.97 -14.05
C GLU A 330 -4.77 16.44 -14.75
N LYS A 331 -5.29 15.68 -15.72
CA LYS A 331 -6.56 16.00 -16.40
C LYS A 331 -7.79 15.57 -15.61
N ILE A 332 -7.63 14.64 -14.67
CA ILE A 332 -8.72 14.11 -13.84
C ILE A 332 -8.82 14.89 -12.53
N LEU A 333 -7.71 15.35 -12.01
CA LEU A 333 -7.57 16.10 -10.74
C LEU A 333 -7.70 17.60 -10.98
#